data_e4c5ab45bfbb8b82cdf6bf6612b5d844
#
_entry.id   e4c5ab45bfbb8b82cdf6bf6612b5d844
#
_cell.length_a   1.000
_cell.length_b   1.000
_cell.length_c   1.000
_cell.angle_alpha   90.00
_cell.angle_beta   90.00
_cell.angle_gamma   90.00
#
_symmetry.space_group_name_H-M   'P 1'
#
loop_
_entity.id
_entity.type
_entity.pdbx_description
1 polymer ?
#
loop_
_entity_poly.entity_id
_entity_poly.type
_entity_poly.pdbx_seq_one_letter_code
_entity_poly.pdbx_strand_id
1 'polypeptide(L)'
;IDPNEVFVNDGAKSDTGNIGEIVRWDNSIGVTDPIYPVYIDSNVMCGRAGVLENGRWSNVNYMPCTAENNFVPQIPDHRVDMIYLCYPNNPTGTVLPKDELKKWVKYALDNDTIIFYDAAYEAYIQDDNIPHSIYEIKGARKCAIEFRSYSKTAGFTGVRCGYTVIPKDITAVTLDGKQRVELNHLWDR
;
A
#
# COMPACT_ATOMS: atom_id res chain seq x y z
N ILE A 1 -9.92 -7.90 12.71
CA ILE A 1 -9.27 -6.62 13.05
C ILE A 1 -9.74 -6.22 14.43
N ASP A 2 -8.78 -5.93 15.31
CA ASP A 2 -9.02 -5.41 16.66
C ASP A 2 -9.23 -3.88 16.59
N PRO A 3 -10.08 -3.26 17.43
CA PRO A 3 -10.21 -1.80 17.48
C PRO A 3 -8.88 -1.05 17.67
N ASN A 4 -7.93 -1.62 18.38
CA ASN A 4 -6.59 -1.05 18.57
C ASN A 4 -5.65 -1.17 17.35
N GLU A 5 -6.14 -1.71 16.25
CA GLU A 5 -5.44 -1.77 14.96
C GLU A 5 -6.00 -0.76 13.97
N VAL A 6 -7.00 0.03 14.38
CA VAL A 6 -7.71 1.00 13.53
C VAL A 6 -7.42 2.42 14.01
N PHE A 7 -6.76 3.20 13.17
CA PHE A 7 -6.36 4.57 13.45
C PHE A 7 -7.16 5.54 12.58
N VAL A 8 -8.01 6.35 13.21
CA VAL A 8 -8.84 7.35 12.53
C VAL A 8 -7.99 8.53 12.10
N ASN A 9 -8.21 9.02 10.88
CA ASN A 9 -7.44 10.12 10.28
C ASN A 9 -8.34 11.12 9.53
N ASP A 10 -7.74 12.19 9.03
CA ASP A 10 -8.37 13.23 8.23
C ASP A 10 -8.40 12.90 6.72
N GLY A 11 -8.44 11.62 6.40
CA GLY A 11 -8.48 11.06 5.04
C GLY A 11 -7.20 10.28 4.71
N ALA A 12 -7.34 9.19 3.96
CA ALA A 12 -6.27 8.24 3.66
C ALA A 12 -4.99 8.91 3.10
N LYS A 13 -5.13 10.06 2.42
CA LYS A 13 -3.98 10.77 1.82
C LYS A 13 -2.95 11.21 2.87
N SER A 14 -3.39 11.68 4.03
CA SER A 14 -2.50 12.10 5.12
C SER A 14 -1.66 10.94 5.61
N ASP A 15 -2.31 9.80 5.87
CA ASP A 15 -1.60 8.63 6.36
C ASP A 15 -0.71 7.99 5.29
N THR A 16 -1.13 7.96 4.01
CA THR A 16 -0.25 7.47 2.93
C THR A 16 1.01 8.32 2.77
N GLY A 17 0.95 9.61 3.10
CA GLY A 17 2.12 10.49 3.16
C GLY A 17 2.98 10.23 4.39
N ASN A 18 2.34 10.14 5.57
CA ASN A 18 3.02 10.07 6.86
C ASN A 18 3.57 8.68 7.19
N ILE A 19 2.99 7.60 6.63
CA ILE A 19 3.43 6.23 6.91
C ILE A 19 4.91 6.00 6.59
N GLY A 20 5.46 6.80 5.69
CA GLY A 20 6.88 6.80 5.37
C GLY A 20 7.80 7.11 6.55
N GLU A 21 7.29 7.72 7.64
CA GLU A 21 8.10 8.07 8.82
C GLU A 21 8.46 6.87 9.68
N ILE A 22 7.63 5.80 9.67
CA ILE A 22 7.88 4.59 10.45
C ILE A 22 8.65 3.50 9.68
N VAL A 23 9.07 3.80 8.46
CA VAL A 23 9.87 2.90 7.63
C VAL A 23 11.21 3.54 7.29
N ARG A 24 12.18 2.70 6.87
CA ARG A 24 13.54 3.15 6.58
C ARG A 24 13.57 4.09 5.37
N TRP A 25 14.47 5.05 5.42
CA TRP A 25 14.68 6.03 4.34
C TRP A 25 15.27 5.41 3.07
N ASP A 26 15.96 4.28 3.19
CA ASP A 26 16.62 3.56 2.09
C ASP A 26 15.80 2.40 1.51
N ASN A 27 14.54 2.22 1.97
CA ASN A 27 13.66 1.19 1.43
C ASN A 27 13.36 1.43 -0.05
N SER A 28 13.42 0.36 -0.84
CA SER A 28 12.98 0.36 -2.24
C SER A 28 11.46 0.38 -2.34
N ILE A 29 10.94 0.99 -3.41
CA ILE A 29 9.52 1.24 -3.59
C ILE A 29 9.03 0.57 -4.86
N GLY A 30 7.91 -0.15 -4.78
CA GLY A 30 7.17 -0.66 -5.94
C GLY A 30 5.82 0.05 -6.09
N VAL A 31 5.49 0.44 -7.30
CA VAL A 31 4.21 1.05 -7.64
C VAL A 31 3.67 0.47 -8.94
N THR A 32 2.36 0.33 -9.05
CA THR A 32 1.75 0.07 -10.37
C THR A 32 1.89 1.31 -11.26
N ASP A 33 1.93 1.13 -12.57
CA ASP A 33 2.06 2.24 -13.52
C ASP A 33 1.00 2.09 -14.63
N PRO A 34 -0.03 2.97 -14.68
CA PRO A 34 -0.20 4.19 -13.88
C PRO A 34 -0.73 3.95 -12.44
N ILE A 35 -0.46 4.92 -11.56
CA ILE A 35 -0.94 4.92 -10.18
C ILE A 35 -1.25 6.33 -9.68
N TYR A 36 -1.92 6.43 -8.55
CA TYR A 36 -2.16 7.70 -7.88
C TYR A 36 -0.83 8.37 -7.49
N PRO A 37 -0.54 9.60 -7.98
CA PRO A 37 0.79 10.21 -7.88
C PRO A 37 1.34 10.36 -6.46
N VAL A 38 0.45 10.49 -5.47
CA VAL A 38 0.84 10.74 -4.07
C VAL A 38 1.80 9.69 -3.52
N TYR A 39 1.70 8.44 -3.96
CA TYR A 39 2.62 7.39 -3.46
C TYR A 39 4.06 7.63 -3.92
N ILE A 40 4.24 8.14 -5.12
CA ILE A 40 5.58 8.53 -5.61
C ILE A 40 5.99 9.85 -4.96
N ASP A 41 5.13 10.86 -4.98
CA ASP A 41 5.43 12.21 -4.50
C ASP A 41 5.86 12.22 -3.02
N SER A 42 5.15 11.49 -2.16
CA SER A 42 5.51 11.38 -0.74
C SER A 42 6.88 10.75 -0.53
N ASN A 43 7.22 9.73 -1.32
CA ASN A 43 8.53 9.10 -1.25
C ASN A 43 9.66 9.95 -1.85
N VAL A 44 9.35 10.78 -2.85
CA VAL A 44 10.28 11.81 -3.36
C VAL A 44 10.55 12.86 -2.26
N MET A 45 9.51 13.34 -1.61
CA MET A 45 9.63 14.32 -0.52
C MET A 45 10.45 13.79 0.66
N CYS A 46 10.35 12.50 0.95
CA CYS A 46 11.16 11.83 1.98
C CYS A 46 12.59 11.46 1.51
N GLY A 47 12.96 11.79 0.26
CA GLY A 47 14.28 11.47 -0.30
C GLY A 47 14.50 9.99 -0.65
N ARG A 48 13.43 9.16 -0.63
CA ARG A 48 13.50 7.71 -0.82
C ARG A 48 13.52 7.30 -2.29
N ALA A 49 13.00 8.15 -3.17
CA ALA A 49 12.80 7.81 -4.58
C ALA A 49 14.09 7.77 -5.43
N GLY A 50 15.21 8.22 -4.90
CA GLY A 50 16.47 8.28 -5.64
C GLY A 50 16.57 9.51 -6.56
N VAL A 51 17.20 9.35 -7.72
CA VAL A 51 17.44 10.42 -8.70
C VAL A 51 16.43 10.31 -9.84
N LEU A 52 15.96 11.46 -10.34
CA LEU A 52 15.07 11.50 -11.50
C LEU A 52 15.90 11.38 -12.80
N GLU A 53 15.70 10.29 -13.52
CA GLU A 53 16.39 10.00 -14.80
C GLU A 53 15.34 9.62 -15.86
N ASN A 54 15.38 10.29 -17.00
CA ASN A 54 14.46 10.03 -18.13
C ASN A 54 12.96 9.99 -17.72
N GLY A 55 12.57 10.84 -16.77
CA GLY A 55 11.19 10.93 -16.27
C GLY A 55 10.78 9.82 -15.29
N ARG A 56 11.72 9.00 -14.81
CA ARG A 56 11.51 7.95 -13.80
C ARG A 56 12.49 8.11 -12.64
N TRP A 57 12.03 7.77 -11.44
CA TRP A 57 12.86 7.80 -10.23
C TRP A 57 13.64 6.48 -10.12
N SER A 58 14.95 6.56 -9.86
CA SER A 58 15.88 5.42 -9.93
C SER A 58 15.65 4.35 -8.86
N ASN A 59 15.06 4.71 -7.71
CA ASN A 59 14.75 3.78 -6.61
C ASN A 59 13.27 3.37 -6.58
N VAL A 60 12.53 3.62 -7.66
CA VAL A 60 11.12 3.23 -7.81
C VAL A 60 11.00 2.12 -8.84
N ASN A 61 10.47 0.98 -8.42
CA ASN A 61 10.12 -0.12 -9.30
C ASN A 61 8.72 0.11 -9.86
N TYR A 62 8.65 0.45 -11.14
CA TYR A 62 7.39 0.67 -11.85
C TYR A 62 6.89 -0.64 -12.43
N MET A 63 5.70 -1.06 -12.05
CA MET A 63 5.05 -2.29 -12.50
C MET A 63 3.94 -1.93 -13.51
N PRO A 64 4.18 -2.10 -14.81
CA PRO A 64 3.21 -1.69 -15.83
C PRO A 64 1.85 -2.37 -15.66
N CYS A 65 0.78 -1.57 -15.77
CA CYS A 65 -0.62 -2.01 -15.82
C CYS A 65 -1.23 -1.47 -17.11
N THR A 66 -1.17 -2.25 -18.17
CA THR A 66 -1.59 -1.88 -19.51
C THR A 66 -2.64 -2.84 -20.04
N ALA A 67 -3.26 -2.51 -21.17
CA ALA A 67 -4.23 -3.37 -21.82
C ALA A 67 -3.62 -4.74 -22.20
N GLU A 68 -2.33 -4.76 -22.57
CA GLU A 68 -1.63 -5.97 -23.01
C GLU A 68 -1.48 -7.00 -21.89
N ASN A 69 -1.41 -6.56 -20.61
CA ASN A 69 -1.37 -7.44 -19.45
C ASN A 69 -2.68 -7.47 -18.65
N ASN A 70 -3.79 -7.03 -19.28
CA ASN A 70 -5.10 -6.94 -18.64
C ASN A 70 -5.08 -6.11 -17.35
N PHE A 71 -4.22 -5.12 -17.25
CA PHE A 71 -4.01 -4.28 -16.07
C PHE A 71 -3.61 -5.06 -14.81
N VAL A 72 -3.08 -6.26 -14.96
CA VAL A 72 -2.55 -7.06 -13.85
C VAL A 72 -1.04 -6.86 -13.79
N PRO A 73 -0.51 -6.20 -12.75
CA PRO A 73 0.92 -5.96 -12.62
C PRO A 73 1.68 -7.25 -12.39
N GLN A 74 2.85 -7.35 -13.01
CA GLN A 74 3.74 -8.47 -12.75
C GLN A 74 4.42 -8.31 -11.38
N ILE A 75 4.48 -9.41 -10.66
CA ILE A 75 5.22 -9.48 -9.40
C ILE A 75 6.71 -9.34 -9.70
N PRO A 76 7.45 -8.47 -8.99
CA PRO A 76 8.89 -8.35 -9.16
C PRO A 76 9.63 -9.69 -8.93
N ASP A 77 10.68 -9.94 -9.71
CA ASP A 77 11.55 -11.10 -9.58
C ASP A 77 12.66 -10.91 -8.53
N HIS A 78 12.74 -9.73 -7.95
CA HIS A 78 13.65 -9.32 -6.89
C HIS A 78 12.89 -8.73 -5.71
N ARG A 79 13.56 -8.56 -4.58
CA ARG A 79 12.96 -7.96 -3.39
C ARG A 79 12.72 -6.47 -3.59
N VAL A 80 11.50 -6.03 -3.26
CA VAL A 80 11.09 -4.63 -3.11
C VAL A 80 10.55 -4.47 -1.69
N ASP A 81 11.07 -3.50 -0.94
CA ASP A 81 10.77 -3.40 0.49
C ASP A 81 9.34 -2.93 0.76
N MET A 82 8.83 -2.01 -0.07
CA MET A 82 7.50 -1.41 0.07
C MET A 82 6.78 -1.42 -1.27
N ILE A 83 5.54 -1.89 -1.30
CA ILE A 83 4.72 -1.92 -2.51
C ILE A 83 3.38 -1.24 -2.25
N TYR A 84 3.05 -0.27 -3.09
CA TYR A 84 1.74 0.39 -3.08
C TYR A 84 0.81 -0.29 -4.09
N LEU A 85 -0.32 -0.78 -3.60
CA LEU A 85 -1.40 -1.35 -4.39
C LEU A 85 -2.69 -0.58 -4.10
N CYS A 86 -3.32 -0.01 -5.12
CA CYS A 86 -4.59 0.69 -5.02
C CYS A 86 -5.66 -0.07 -5.80
N TYR A 87 -6.66 -0.61 -5.11
CA TYR A 87 -7.74 -1.35 -5.78
C TYR A 87 -9.09 -1.10 -5.10
N PRO A 88 -10.10 -0.69 -5.90
CA PRO A 88 -10.03 -0.32 -7.32
C PRO A 88 -8.99 0.77 -7.60
N ASN A 89 -8.25 0.63 -8.71
CA ASN A 89 -7.11 1.49 -8.98
C ASN A 89 -7.52 2.90 -9.43
N ASN A 90 -6.79 3.89 -8.95
CA ASN A 90 -6.78 5.23 -9.51
C ASN A 90 -5.46 5.40 -10.31
N PRO A 91 -5.50 5.62 -11.67
CA PRO A 91 -6.63 6.16 -12.43
C PRO A 91 -7.43 5.14 -13.27
N THR A 92 -7.04 3.87 -13.33
CA THR A 92 -7.59 2.94 -14.33
C THR A 92 -8.98 2.39 -14.01
N GLY A 93 -9.42 2.44 -12.73
CA GLY A 93 -10.66 1.85 -12.27
C GLY A 93 -10.65 0.32 -12.22
N THR A 94 -9.53 -0.30 -12.51
CA THR A 94 -9.40 -1.76 -12.52
C THR A 94 -9.35 -2.34 -11.12
N VAL A 95 -9.72 -3.60 -11.00
CA VAL A 95 -9.73 -4.38 -9.76
C VAL A 95 -8.76 -5.56 -9.86
N LEU A 96 -8.37 -6.10 -8.73
CA LEU A 96 -7.49 -7.27 -8.69
C LEU A 96 -8.26 -8.47 -8.13
N PRO A 97 -8.38 -9.56 -8.90
CA PRO A 97 -9.03 -10.78 -8.44
C PRO A 97 -8.34 -11.37 -7.20
N LYS A 98 -9.12 -12.09 -6.40
CA LYS A 98 -8.66 -12.70 -5.15
C LYS A 98 -7.41 -13.57 -5.32
N ASP A 99 -7.32 -14.31 -6.42
CA ASP A 99 -6.17 -15.20 -6.66
C ASP A 99 -4.90 -14.41 -7.06
N GLU A 100 -5.04 -13.29 -7.73
CA GLU A 100 -3.91 -12.40 -7.98
C GLU A 100 -3.44 -11.73 -6.69
N LEU A 101 -4.37 -11.24 -5.86
CA LEU A 101 -4.01 -10.63 -4.57
C LEU A 101 -3.33 -11.62 -3.62
N LYS A 102 -3.68 -12.93 -3.67
CA LYS A 102 -2.96 -14.00 -2.95
C LYS A 102 -1.49 -14.09 -3.34
N LYS A 103 -1.18 -13.91 -4.62
CA LYS A 103 0.22 -13.94 -5.10
C LYS A 103 1.03 -12.78 -4.52
N TRP A 104 0.42 -11.61 -4.43
CA TRP A 104 1.05 -10.43 -3.81
C TRP A 104 1.31 -10.63 -2.32
N VAL A 105 0.33 -11.16 -1.58
CA VAL A 105 0.52 -11.47 -0.15
C VAL A 105 1.59 -12.55 0.03
N LYS A 106 1.61 -13.57 -0.82
CA LYS A 106 2.68 -14.58 -0.79
C LYS A 106 4.05 -13.97 -1.05
N TYR A 107 4.17 -13.16 -2.10
CA TYR A 107 5.42 -12.46 -2.41
C TYR A 107 5.90 -11.61 -1.22
N ALA A 108 5.00 -10.86 -0.61
CA ALA A 108 5.33 -9.99 0.52
C ALA A 108 5.83 -10.79 1.73
N LEU A 109 5.21 -11.92 2.03
CA LEU A 109 5.65 -12.81 3.11
C LEU A 109 7.00 -13.46 2.82
N ASP A 110 7.23 -13.87 1.58
CA ASP A 110 8.48 -14.54 1.17
C ASP A 110 9.68 -13.58 1.14
N ASN A 111 9.44 -12.29 0.91
CA ASN A 111 10.48 -11.27 0.72
C ASN A 111 10.59 -10.25 1.87
N ASP A 112 9.82 -10.41 2.95
CA ASP A 112 9.74 -9.42 4.03
C ASP A 112 9.37 -8.01 3.51
N THR A 113 8.41 -7.96 2.58
CA THR A 113 7.90 -6.75 1.92
C THR A 113 6.66 -6.25 2.67
N ILE A 114 6.49 -4.94 2.77
CA ILE A 114 5.26 -4.33 3.29
C ILE A 114 4.39 -3.88 2.11
N ILE A 115 3.14 -4.34 2.09
CA ILE A 115 2.13 -3.87 1.16
C ILE A 115 1.36 -2.71 1.81
N PHE A 116 1.37 -1.56 1.15
CA PHE A 116 0.48 -0.43 1.42
C PHE A 116 -0.72 -0.55 0.48
N TYR A 117 -1.84 -1.02 1.02
CA TYR A 117 -3.05 -1.30 0.25
C TYR A 117 -4.06 -0.17 0.40
N ASP A 118 -4.27 0.59 -0.67
CA ASP A 118 -5.27 1.67 -0.68
C ASP A 118 -6.60 1.16 -1.20
N ALA A 119 -7.59 1.09 -0.32
CA ALA A 119 -8.94 0.65 -0.58
C ALA A 119 -9.96 1.82 -0.60
N ALA A 120 -9.52 3.04 -0.97
CA ALA A 120 -10.38 4.23 -0.96
C ALA A 120 -11.62 4.12 -1.85
N TYR A 121 -11.60 3.23 -2.85
CA TYR A 121 -12.70 3.01 -3.80
C TYR A 121 -13.42 1.67 -3.59
N GLU A 122 -13.15 0.94 -2.52
CA GLU A 122 -13.68 -0.42 -2.29
C GLU A 122 -15.22 -0.50 -2.34
N ALA A 123 -15.92 0.55 -1.92
CA ALA A 123 -17.37 0.60 -1.95
C ALA A 123 -17.99 0.60 -3.36
N TYR A 124 -17.19 0.82 -4.39
CA TYR A 124 -17.61 0.75 -5.80
C TYR A 124 -17.45 -0.65 -6.40
N ILE A 125 -16.89 -1.61 -5.69
CA ILE A 125 -16.82 -3.01 -6.10
C ILE A 125 -18.25 -3.58 -6.12
N GLN A 126 -18.64 -4.18 -7.26
CA GLN A 126 -19.97 -4.76 -7.47
C GLN A 126 -19.90 -6.28 -7.70
N ASP A 127 -18.72 -6.86 -7.80
CA ASP A 127 -18.50 -8.29 -8.00
C ASP A 127 -18.05 -8.91 -6.68
N ASP A 128 -18.85 -9.85 -6.16
CA ASP A 128 -18.59 -10.56 -4.90
C ASP A 128 -17.29 -11.39 -4.90
N ASN A 129 -16.70 -11.65 -6.09
CA ASN A 129 -15.43 -12.34 -6.21
C ASN A 129 -14.22 -11.43 -6.04
N ILE A 130 -14.42 -10.12 -6.03
CA ILE A 130 -13.35 -9.12 -5.84
C ILE A 130 -13.25 -8.76 -4.36
N PRO A 131 -12.08 -8.89 -3.74
CA PRO A 131 -11.91 -8.55 -2.33
C PRO A 131 -12.18 -7.06 -2.05
N HIS A 132 -12.94 -6.77 -1.00
CA HIS A 132 -13.13 -5.42 -0.45
C HIS A 132 -12.02 -5.01 0.52
N SER A 133 -11.23 -5.98 0.97
CA SER A 133 -10.12 -5.78 1.88
C SER A 133 -8.99 -6.76 1.57
N ILE A 134 -7.75 -6.31 1.71
CA ILE A 134 -6.59 -7.19 1.62
C ILE A 134 -6.62 -8.27 2.72
N TYR A 135 -7.28 -7.99 3.84
CA TYR A 135 -7.37 -8.94 4.96
C TYR A 135 -8.31 -10.13 4.71
N GLU A 136 -9.02 -10.16 3.60
CA GLU A 136 -9.68 -11.36 3.11
C GLU A 136 -8.68 -12.42 2.62
N ILE A 137 -7.43 -12.02 2.42
CA ILE A 137 -6.34 -12.91 2.02
C ILE A 137 -5.60 -13.39 3.26
N LYS A 138 -5.54 -14.71 3.41
CA LYS A 138 -4.81 -15.34 4.52
C LYS A 138 -3.34 -14.93 4.51
N GLY A 139 -2.85 -14.42 5.64
CA GLY A 139 -1.48 -13.96 5.83
C GLY A 139 -1.27 -12.46 5.66
N ALA A 140 -2.22 -11.73 5.06
CA ALA A 140 -2.10 -10.30 4.81
C ALA A 140 -1.86 -9.48 6.08
N ARG A 141 -2.42 -9.90 7.23
CA ARG A 141 -2.17 -9.24 8.53
C ARG A 141 -0.69 -9.11 8.91
N LYS A 142 0.17 -9.97 8.37
CA LYS A 142 1.61 -9.98 8.67
C LYS A 142 2.45 -9.12 7.73
N CYS A 143 1.86 -8.64 6.63
CA CYS A 143 2.61 -7.93 5.59
C CYS A 143 1.88 -6.75 4.96
N ALA A 144 0.66 -6.43 5.40
CA ALA A 144 -0.11 -5.35 4.76
C ALA A 144 -0.68 -4.35 5.76
N ILE A 145 -0.59 -3.07 5.38
CA ILE A 145 -1.28 -1.93 6.00
C ILE A 145 -2.35 -1.48 5.01
N GLU A 146 -3.60 -1.28 5.49
CA GLU A 146 -4.71 -0.91 4.64
C GLU A 146 -5.21 0.51 4.94
N PHE A 147 -5.34 1.33 3.90
CA PHE A 147 -5.89 2.69 3.99
C PHE A 147 -7.33 2.71 3.51
N ARG A 148 -8.19 3.37 4.28
CA ARG A 148 -9.61 3.56 4.02
C ARG A 148 -9.99 5.04 4.00
N SER A 149 -10.93 5.41 3.14
CA SER A 149 -11.33 6.80 2.98
C SER A 149 -12.85 6.93 2.81
N TYR A 150 -13.45 7.87 3.52
CA TYR A 150 -14.83 8.28 3.32
C TYR A 150 -14.98 9.41 2.28
N SER A 151 -13.88 9.90 1.73
CA SER A 151 -13.90 10.96 0.71
C SER A 151 -14.74 10.59 -0.51
N LYS A 152 -14.76 9.30 -0.89
CA LYS A 152 -15.52 8.80 -2.04
C LYS A 152 -16.87 8.24 -1.61
N THR A 153 -16.87 7.26 -0.73
CA THR A 153 -18.05 6.51 -0.29
C THR A 153 -19.10 7.39 0.36
N ALA A 154 -18.72 8.33 1.22
CA ALA A 154 -19.63 9.22 1.93
C ALA A 154 -19.65 10.65 1.35
N GLY A 155 -18.94 10.91 0.26
CA GLY A 155 -18.81 12.27 -0.27
C GLY A 155 -18.02 13.23 0.65
N PHE A 156 -17.19 12.71 1.54
CA PHE A 156 -16.49 13.48 2.57
C PHE A 156 -15.18 14.10 2.10
N THR A 157 -15.03 14.37 0.81
CA THR A 157 -13.81 14.97 0.25
C THR A 157 -13.40 16.26 0.98
N GLY A 158 -14.38 17.10 1.33
CA GLY A 158 -14.13 18.35 2.08
C GLY A 158 -14.25 18.19 3.60
N VAL A 159 -14.91 17.15 4.10
CA VAL A 159 -15.10 16.88 5.54
C VAL A 159 -13.83 16.30 6.17
N ARG A 160 -13.08 15.52 5.40
CA ARG A 160 -11.83 14.88 5.82
C ARG A 160 -12.02 13.80 6.87
N CYS A 161 -12.28 12.57 6.44
CA CYS A 161 -12.40 11.41 7.31
C CYS A 161 -11.92 10.14 6.60
N GLY A 162 -11.18 9.33 7.29
CA GLY A 162 -10.68 8.02 6.87
C GLY A 162 -10.15 7.25 8.06
N TYR A 163 -9.55 6.11 7.80
CA TYR A 163 -8.83 5.35 8.81
C TYR A 163 -7.78 4.45 8.15
N THR A 164 -6.77 4.10 8.94
CA THR A 164 -5.72 3.17 8.55
C THR A 164 -5.76 1.97 9.47
N VAL A 165 -5.64 0.78 8.89
CA VAL A 165 -5.55 -0.47 9.64
C VAL A 165 -4.12 -0.95 9.62
N ILE A 166 -3.52 -1.03 10.82
CA ILE A 166 -2.16 -1.55 11.01
C ILE A 166 -2.24 -2.71 12.01
N PRO A 167 -2.24 -3.95 11.54
CA PRO A 167 -2.31 -5.11 12.41
C PRO A 167 -1.11 -5.20 13.35
N LYS A 168 -1.34 -5.71 14.57
CA LYS A 168 -0.26 -6.00 15.53
C LYS A 168 0.70 -7.07 15.04
N ASP A 169 0.26 -7.90 14.10
CA ASP A 169 1.07 -8.98 13.52
C ASP A 169 2.16 -8.46 12.55
N ILE A 170 2.04 -7.20 12.09
CA ILE A 170 3.00 -6.64 11.11
C ILE A 170 4.22 -6.09 11.83
N THR A 171 5.37 -6.57 11.43
CA THR A 171 6.66 -6.15 12.01
C THR A 171 7.65 -5.77 10.90
N ALA A 172 8.61 -4.92 11.23
CA ALA A 172 9.72 -4.59 10.36
C ALA A 172 11.06 -4.70 11.11
N VAL A 173 12.13 -4.90 10.36
CA VAL A 173 13.48 -5.00 10.91
C VAL A 173 14.02 -3.60 11.21
N THR A 174 14.61 -3.41 12.38
CA THR A 174 15.27 -2.17 12.78
C THR A 174 16.42 -1.80 11.84
N LEU A 175 16.83 -0.53 11.86
CA LEU A 175 17.89 -0.01 10.98
C LEU A 175 19.21 -0.76 11.14
N ASP A 176 19.53 -1.21 12.36
CA ASP A 176 20.75 -1.98 12.65
C ASP A 176 20.62 -3.49 12.33
N GLY A 177 19.46 -3.92 11.85
CA GLY A 177 19.18 -5.30 11.47
C GLY A 177 19.06 -6.30 12.62
N LYS A 178 19.07 -5.84 13.90
CA LYS A 178 19.16 -6.74 15.05
C LYS A 178 17.83 -7.15 15.65
N GLN A 179 16.78 -6.36 15.44
CA GLN A 179 15.48 -6.59 16.07
C GLN A 179 14.36 -6.42 15.05
N ARG A 180 13.19 -6.96 15.38
CA ARG A 180 11.93 -6.63 14.71
C ARG A 180 11.06 -5.82 15.67
N VAL A 181 10.40 -4.82 15.11
CA VAL A 181 9.47 -3.93 15.84
C VAL A 181 8.09 -4.02 15.23
N GLU A 182 7.07 -3.93 16.06
CA GLU A 182 5.67 -3.85 15.63
C GLU A 182 5.38 -2.48 15.04
N LEU A 183 4.94 -2.43 13.79
CA LEU A 183 4.62 -1.16 13.13
C LEU A 183 3.40 -0.48 13.74
N ASN A 184 2.44 -1.27 14.24
CA ASN A 184 1.29 -0.75 14.98
C ASN A 184 1.74 0.10 16.17
N HIS A 185 2.70 -0.38 16.96
CA HIS A 185 3.21 0.33 18.13
C HIS A 185 3.98 1.61 17.76
N LEU A 186 4.67 1.62 16.61
CA LEU A 186 5.35 2.82 16.13
C LEU A 186 4.37 3.88 15.63
N TRP A 187 3.21 3.46 15.13
CA TRP A 187 2.18 4.36 14.63
C TRP A 187 1.27 4.92 15.73
N ASP A 188 1.08 4.19 16.81
CA ASP A 188 0.29 4.58 17.98
C ASP A 188 1.06 5.61 18.83
N ARG A 189 0.96 6.89 18.43
CA ARG A 189 1.65 8.04 19.07
C ARG A 189 0.69 9.00 19.73
#